data_46f4ed241f5b0b3140aefd9c3df6ad92
#
_entry.id   46f4ed241f5b0b3140aefd9c3df6ad92
#
_cell.length_a   1.000
_cell.length_b   1.000
_cell.length_c   1.000
_cell.angle_alpha   90.00
_cell.angle_beta   90.00
_cell.angle_gamma   90.00
#
_symmetry.space_group_name_H-M   'P 1'
#
loop_
_entity.id
_entity.type
_entity.pdbx_description
1 polymer ?
#
loop_
_entity_poly.entity_id
_entity_poly.type
_entity_poly.pdbx_seq_one_letter_code
_entity_poly.pdbx_strand_id
1 'polypeptide(L)'
;MAKAYTPGLKVTARTTYRVRRLLPVSGDVRVKVGDSVSAETVVAETFLEGDVFPIKVAGMLSVNPSELMPLMLKRAGDAVQVGDALARSKGIFGMMKTEAKSTAAGTLESISESTGMVIIRGAKTPVQVRAYVAGKIIEVIANEGVVVETDALFVQGIFGVGGETWGPLMVAGKSHTEDLLEEHIDASMKGAIVVGGARMTAGGIRRAREVGVAALICGGIDDADLRDVLGYDLGVAVTGSEKIGITLLVTEGFGDIAMAKRTFQLLLAHVGKMASVNGATQIRAGVMRPEIAVPLGEASSGEIFTGGATAGILDIGTPVRIIRDPHFGLLGTVSALPEQPAVLGSGSKARVLEVALESGQRVTVPRANVELVGD
;
A
#
# COMPACT_ATOMS: atom_id res chain seq x y z
N MET A 1 -10.32 5.06 -34.69
CA MET A 1 -9.23 4.21 -34.14
C MET A 1 -9.16 4.47 -32.65
N ALA A 2 -9.21 3.43 -31.82
CA ALA A 2 -9.18 3.60 -30.37
C ALA A 2 -7.84 4.22 -29.95
N LYS A 3 -7.87 5.43 -29.41
CA LYS A 3 -6.74 6.10 -28.78
C LYS A 3 -6.65 5.58 -27.34
N ALA A 4 -6.30 4.28 -27.13
CA ALA A 4 -6.04 3.75 -25.81
C ALA A 4 -4.79 4.44 -25.26
N TYR A 5 -4.91 5.11 -24.14
CA TYR A 5 -3.86 5.85 -23.49
C TYR A 5 -3.80 5.50 -22.00
N THR A 6 -2.58 5.41 -21.45
CA THR A 6 -2.40 5.20 -20.01
C THR A 6 -2.80 6.48 -19.28
N PRO A 7 -3.75 6.46 -18.34
CA PRO A 7 -4.16 7.65 -17.64
C PRO A 7 -3.02 8.26 -16.86
N GLY A 8 -2.94 9.57 -16.86
CA GLY A 8 -2.05 10.34 -16.00
C GLY A 8 -2.44 10.27 -14.53
N LEU A 9 -1.62 10.86 -13.66
CA LEU A 9 -1.93 10.99 -12.24
C LEU A 9 -3.14 11.92 -12.08
N LYS A 10 -4.12 11.50 -11.30
CA LYS A 10 -5.28 12.32 -11.00
C LYS A 10 -4.97 13.28 -9.85
N VAL A 11 -5.10 14.59 -10.11
CA VAL A 11 -5.03 15.66 -9.11
C VAL A 11 -6.28 16.50 -9.25
N THR A 12 -7.21 16.43 -8.30
CA THR A 12 -8.47 17.15 -8.37
C THR A 12 -8.85 17.75 -7.03
N ALA A 13 -9.32 18.99 -7.05
CA ALA A 13 -9.77 19.71 -5.86
C ALA A 13 -11.01 19.08 -5.24
N ARG A 14 -11.82 18.39 -6.04
CA ARG A 14 -13.04 17.69 -5.58
C ARG A 14 -13.43 16.59 -6.54
N THR A 15 -13.72 15.43 -5.96
CA THR A 15 -14.28 14.27 -6.69
C THR A 15 -15.04 13.39 -5.72
N THR A 16 -16.05 12.68 -6.20
CA THR A 16 -16.66 11.61 -5.42
C THR A 16 -15.74 10.40 -5.46
N TYR A 17 -15.13 10.09 -4.32
CA TYR A 17 -14.20 8.99 -4.15
C TYR A 17 -14.92 7.78 -3.56
N ARG A 18 -14.78 6.63 -4.22
CA ARG A 18 -15.31 5.34 -3.76
C ARG A 18 -14.19 4.38 -3.53
N VAL A 19 -14.13 3.79 -2.35
CA VAL A 19 -13.15 2.78 -2.00
C VAL A 19 -13.82 1.49 -1.55
N ARG A 20 -13.40 0.36 -2.14
CA ARG A 20 -13.85 -0.98 -1.74
C ARG A 20 -12.98 -1.45 -0.58
N ARG A 21 -13.62 -1.85 0.50
CA ARG A 21 -12.98 -2.34 1.72
C ARG A 21 -13.35 -3.80 1.90
N LEU A 22 -12.47 -4.70 1.44
CA LEU A 22 -12.76 -6.13 1.36
C LEU A 22 -11.83 -6.93 2.27
N LEU A 23 -12.39 -7.96 2.88
CA LEU A 23 -11.67 -8.99 3.61
C LEU A 23 -10.90 -9.91 2.64
N PRO A 24 -9.75 -10.46 3.03
CA PRO A 24 -9.00 -11.42 2.22
C PRO A 24 -9.68 -12.80 2.14
N VAL A 25 -10.54 -13.12 3.11
CA VAL A 25 -11.39 -14.32 3.17
C VAL A 25 -12.73 -13.91 3.75
N SER A 26 -13.79 -14.68 3.49
CA SER A 26 -15.14 -14.38 4.01
C SER A 26 -15.16 -14.19 5.52
N GLY A 27 -15.94 -13.22 5.98
CA GLY A 27 -16.06 -12.87 7.40
C GLY A 27 -17.32 -12.05 7.69
N ASP A 28 -17.28 -11.28 8.78
CA ASP A 28 -18.41 -10.50 9.27
C ASP A 28 -18.29 -9.03 8.88
N VAL A 29 -19.32 -8.48 8.24
CA VAL A 29 -19.46 -7.05 7.99
C VAL A 29 -20.11 -6.39 9.20
N ARG A 30 -19.50 -5.32 9.73
CA ARG A 30 -19.87 -4.67 10.99
C ARG A 30 -20.74 -3.42 10.84
N VAL A 31 -21.00 -2.99 9.62
CA VAL A 31 -21.73 -1.75 9.29
C VAL A 31 -22.82 -2.02 8.27
N LYS A 32 -23.72 -1.06 8.07
CA LYS A 32 -24.87 -1.13 7.16
C LYS A 32 -24.80 -0.01 6.11
N VAL A 33 -25.52 -0.21 5.02
CA VAL A 33 -25.72 0.85 4.01
C VAL A 33 -26.35 2.07 4.67
N GLY A 34 -25.80 3.24 4.39
CA GLY A 34 -26.20 4.53 4.95
C GLY A 34 -25.44 4.96 6.21
N ASP A 35 -24.70 4.05 6.86
CA ASP A 35 -23.89 4.41 8.03
C ASP A 35 -22.79 5.40 7.65
N SER A 36 -22.56 6.39 8.52
CA SER A 36 -21.41 7.29 8.44
C SER A 36 -20.25 6.68 9.22
N VAL A 37 -19.06 6.69 8.62
CA VAL A 37 -17.85 6.08 9.18
C VAL A 37 -16.69 7.07 9.18
N SER A 38 -15.78 6.92 10.14
CA SER A 38 -14.45 7.56 10.14
C SER A 38 -13.43 6.62 9.47
N ALA A 39 -12.25 7.13 9.13
CA ALA A 39 -11.16 6.32 8.57
C ALA A 39 -10.80 5.11 9.45
N GLU A 40 -10.91 5.24 10.77
CA GLU A 40 -10.55 4.21 11.76
C GLU A 40 -11.64 3.15 11.98
N THR A 41 -12.87 3.42 11.55
CA THR A 41 -14.01 2.52 11.79
C THR A 41 -13.72 1.15 11.18
N VAL A 42 -13.78 0.08 12.00
CA VAL A 42 -13.71 -1.31 11.52
C VAL A 42 -15.03 -1.63 10.80
N VAL A 43 -14.97 -1.85 9.50
CA VAL A 43 -16.14 -2.10 8.66
C VAL A 43 -16.39 -3.58 8.42
N ALA A 44 -15.33 -4.40 8.49
CA ALA A 44 -15.44 -5.85 8.37
C ALA A 44 -14.30 -6.54 9.12
N GLU A 45 -14.52 -7.75 9.60
CA GLU A 45 -13.49 -8.55 10.27
C GLU A 45 -13.65 -10.04 9.97
N THR A 46 -12.53 -10.76 10.03
CA THR A 46 -12.46 -12.19 9.85
C THR A 46 -11.33 -12.78 10.68
N PHE A 47 -11.20 -14.10 10.69
CA PHE A 47 -10.09 -14.81 11.31
C PHE A 47 -9.40 -15.66 10.26
N LEU A 48 -8.10 -15.45 10.07
CA LEU A 48 -7.27 -16.40 9.32
C LEU A 48 -6.95 -17.60 10.18
N GLU A 49 -6.98 -18.78 9.58
CA GLU A 49 -6.55 -20.00 10.24
C GLU A 49 -5.08 -19.86 10.67
N GLY A 50 -4.79 -20.34 11.89
CA GLY A 50 -3.44 -20.31 12.44
C GLY A 50 -2.48 -21.19 11.66
N ASP A 51 -1.18 -20.94 11.84
CA ASP A 51 -0.11 -21.71 11.21
C ASP A 51 -0.20 -23.21 11.60
N VAL A 52 0.23 -24.06 10.67
CA VAL A 52 0.25 -25.51 10.86
C VAL A 52 1.66 -25.95 11.22
N PHE A 53 1.79 -26.60 12.39
CA PHE A 53 3.06 -27.10 12.89
C PHE A 53 3.07 -28.64 12.89
N PRO A 54 3.70 -29.29 11.90
CA PRO A 54 3.84 -30.74 11.87
C PRO A 54 4.99 -31.19 12.80
N ILE A 55 4.70 -32.08 13.74
CA ILE A 55 5.67 -32.62 14.71
C ILE A 55 5.80 -34.11 14.48
N LYS A 56 7.02 -34.61 14.26
CA LYS A 56 7.32 -36.04 14.03
C LYS A 56 7.40 -36.81 15.35
N VAL A 57 6.27 -36.98 16.03
CA VAL A 57 6.21 -37.56 17.40
C VAL A 57 6.68 -39.00 17.46
N ALA A 58 6.31 -39.87 16.52
CA ALA A 58 6.79 -41.25 16.46
C ALA A 58 8.33 -41.31 16.30
N GLY A 59 8.90 -40.42 15.46
CA GLY A 59 10.36 -40.31 15.32
C GLY A 59 11.07 -39.86 16.60
N MET A 60 10.48 -38.90 17.34
CA MET A 60 11.02 -38.44 18.63
C MET A 60 11.05 -39.56 19.70
N LEU A 61 10.07 -40.49 19.65
CA LEU A 61 9.99 -41.61 20.54
C LEU A 61 10.69 -42.87 20.02
N SER A 62 11.19 -42.83 18.78
CA SER A 62 11.79 -43.99 18.08
C SER A 62 10.85 -45.22 18.04
N VAL A 63 9.56 -44.98 17.73
CA VAL A 63 8.53 -46.02 17.58
C VAL A 63 7.95 -46.00 16.17
N ASN A 64 7.31 -47.12 15.77
CA ASN A 64 6.57 -47.18 14.55
C ASN A 64 5.33 -46.26 14.60
N PRO A 65 4.94 -45.61 13.49
CA PRO A 65 3.74 -44.76 13.46
C PRO A 65 2.48 -45.42 14.00
N SER A 66 2.26 -46.71 13.71
CA SER A 66 1.11 -47.50 14.18
C SER A 66 1.09 -47.73 15.70
N GLU A 67 2.22 -47.56 16.36
CA GLU A 67 2.35 -47.72 17.82
C GLU A 67 2.17 -46.41 18.58
N LEU A 68 1.98 -45.26 17.86
CA LEU A 68 1.93 -43.94 18.46
C LEU A 68 0.68 -43.72 19.32
N MET A 69 -0.51 -44.12 18.82
CA MET A 69 -1.79 -43.78 19.45
C MET A 69 -1.86 -44.18 20.95
N PRO A 70 -1.46 -45.40 21.37
CA PRO A 70 -1.51 -45.78 22.79
C PRO A 70 -0.45 -45.07 23.65
N LEU A 71 0.48 -44.34 23.07
CA LEU A 71 1.52 -43.55 23.77
C LEU A 71 1.17 -42.08 23.89
N MET A 72 0.13 -41.62 23.18
CA MET A 72 -0.30 -40.23 23.22
C MET A 72 -0.86 -39.85 24.60
N LEU A 73 -0.47 -38.67 25.07
CA LEU A 73 -0.96 -38.02 26.30
C LEU A 73 -2.02 -36.95 25.99
N LYS A 74 -2.08 -36.46 24.77
CA LYS A 74 -3.01 -35.45 24.27
C LYS A 74 -3.85 -36.04 23.13
N ARG A 75 -5.03 -35.50 22.93
CA ARG A 75 -6.01 -35.91 21.90
C ARG A 75 -6.26 -34.76 20.93
N ALA A 76 -6.83 -35.07 19.78
CA ALA A 76 -7.33 -34.04 18.87
C ALA A 76 -8.36 -33.16 19.61
N GLY A 77 -8.21 -31.82 19.46
CA GLY A 77 -8.98 -30.80 20.18
C GLY A 77 -8.30 -30.28 21.45
N ASP A 78 -7.28 -30.95 22.00
CA ASP A 78 -6.59 -30.48 23.19
C ASP A 78 -5.72 -29.24 22.92
N ALA A 79 -5.74 -28.30 23.87
CA ALA A 79 -4.81 -27.17 23.87
C ALA A 79 -3.40 -27.64 24.25
N VAL A 80 -2.40 -27.11 23.58
CA VAL A 80 -0.99 -27.45 23.70
C VAL A 80 -0.15 -26.19 23.80
N GLN A 81 0.79 -26.19 24.74
CA GLN A 81 1.82 -25.17 24.87
C GLN A 81 3.18 -25.68 24.41
N VAL A 82 4.11 -24.76 24.10
CA VAL A 82 5.49 -25.14 23.82
C VAL A 82 6.08 -25.86 25.04
N GLY A 83 6.65 -27.06 24.80
CA GLY A 83 7.22 -27.91 25.88
C GLY A 83 6.25 -28.91 26.50
N ASP A 84 4.93 -28.85 26.21
CA ASP A 84 3.97 -29.86 26.67
C ASP A 84 4.33 -31.25 26.12
N ALA A 85 4.23 -32.26 26.95
CA ALA A 85 4.39 -33.65 26.53
C ALA A 85 3.18 -34.10 25.70
N LEU A 86 3.40 -34.37 24.41
CA LEU A 86 2.39 -34.88 23.49
C LEU A 86 2.21 -36.40 23.62
N ALA A 87 3.33 -37.10 23.79
CA ALA A 87 3.35 -38.56 23.93
C ALA A 87 4.54 -39.00 24.82
N ARG A 88 4.45 -40.20 25.36
CA ARG A 88 5.47 -40.76 26.24
C ARG A 88 5.70 -42.25 25.93
N SER A 89 6.99 -42.62 25.75
CA SER A 89 7.34 -44.02 25.56
C SER A 89 7.10 -44.87 26.82
N LYS A 90 6.89 -46.17 26.65
CA LYS A 90 6.74 -47.11 27.79
C LYS A 90 8.04 -47.31 28.58
N GLY A 91 9.19 -46.96 27.98
CA GLY A 91 10.52 -47.19 28.53
C GLY A 91 10.93 -48.68 28.51
N ILE A 92 12.19 -48.96 28.84
CA ILE A 92 12.71 -50.33 29.00
C ILE A 92 12.44 -50.76 30.46
N PHE A 93 11.65 -51.78 30.65
CA PHE A 93 11.18 -52.25 31.99
C PHE A 93 10.52 -51.14 32.84
N GLY A 94 9.86 -50.15 32.21
CA GLY A 94 9.20 -49.03 32.91
C GLY A 94 10.16 -47.93 33.37
N MET A 95 11.45 -48.07 33.15
CA MET A 95 12.48 -47.04 33.38
C MET A 95 12.88 -46.36 32.05
N MET A 96 13.50 -45.18 32.13
CA MET A 96 13.98 -44.39 30.98
C MET A 96 12.87 -44.02 29.96
N LYS A 97 11.77 -43.44 30.45
CA LYS A 97 10.67 -42.97 29.62
C LYS A 97 11.12 -41.72 28.84
N THR A 98 10.96 -41.73 27.52
CA THR A 98 11.19 -40.59 26.65
C THR A 98 9.87 -39.85 26.41
N GLU A 99 9.87 -38.55 26.44
CA GLU A 99 8.73 -37.69 26.11
C GLU A 99 8.96 -36.97 24.77
N ALA A 100 7.96 -37.02 23.91
CA ALA A 100 7.89 -36.14 22.73
C ALA A 100 7.16 -34.86 23.13
N LYS A 101 7.88 -33.75 23.11
CA LYS A 101 7.37 -32.45 23.53
C LYS A 101 6.96 -31.60 22.32
N SER A 102 5.93 -30.78 22.51
CA SER A 102 5.50 -29.82 21.49
C SER A 102 6.54 -28.72 21.30
N THR A 103 6.81 -28.41 20.05
CA THR A 103 7.64 -27.26 19.63
C THR A 103 6.81 -26.01 19.34
N ALA A 104 5.48 -26.11 19.35
CA ALA A 104 4.55 -25.02 19.07
C ALA A 104 3.40 -25.00 20.07
N ALA A 105 2.81 -23.81 20.23
CA ALA A 105 1.57 -23.63 20.97
C ALA A 105 0.37 -23.60 20.01
N GLY A 106 -0.76 -24.15 20.46
CA GLY A 106 -1.98 -24.19 19.67
C GLY A 106 -2.96 -25.27 20.09
N THR A 107 -3.71 -25.80 19.15
CA THR A 107 -4.63 -26.93 19.36
C THR A 107 -4.12 -28.14 18.59
N LEU A 108 -4.08 -29.30 19.18
CA LEU A 108 -3.77 -30.56 18.51
C LEU A 108 -4.90 -30.83 17.50
N GLU A 109 -4.62 -30.67 16.21
CA GLU A 109 -5.61 -30.80 15.14
C GLU A 109 -5.82 -32.26 14.75
N SER A 110 -4.72 -32.98 14.53
CA SER A 110 -4.78 -34.37 14.09
C SER A 110 -3.53 -35.17 14.46
N ILE A 111 -3.69 -36.48 14.52
CA ILE A 111 -2.64 -37.47 14.74
C ILE A 111 -2.69 -38.46 13.57
N SER A 112 -1.59 -38.60 12.84
CA SER A 112 -1.50 -39.50 11.69
C SER A 112 -0.90 -40.83 12.11
N GLU A 113 -1.70 -41.88 12.07
CA GLU A 113 -1.27 -43.25 12.38
C GLU A 113 -0.34 -43.84 11.29
N SER A 114 -0.41 -43.31 10.07
CA SER A 114 0.41 -43.78 8.94
C SER A 114 1.82 -43.17 8.94
N THR A 115 1.94 -41.89 9.40
CA THR A 115 3.22 -41.17 9.39
C THR A 115 3.82 -40.92 10.77
N GLY A 116 3.04 -41.12 11.83
CA GLY A 116 3.43 -40.81 13.20
C GLY A 116 3.62 -39.31 13.46
N MET A 117 3.02 -38.49 12.64
CA MET A 117 3.03 -37.02 12.78
C MET A 117 1.81 -36.55 13.58
N VAL A 118 2.02 -35.53 14.38
CA VAL A 118 0.99 -34.77 15.05
C VAL A 118 0.95 -33.37 14.47
N ILE A 119 -0.22 -32.90 14.15
CA ILE A 119 -0.43 -31.53 13.62
C ILE A 119 -0.93 -30.66 14.76
N ILE A 120 -0.21 -29.59 15.06
CA ILE A 120 -0.64 -28.52 15.95
C ILE A 120 -1.06 -27.33 15.08
N ARG A 121 -2.27 -26.83 15.31
CA ARG A 121 -2.75 -25.60 14.68
C ARG A 121 -2.60 -24.43 15.64
N GLY A 122 -1.88 -23.41 15.23
CA GLY A 122 -1.73 -22.15 15.94
C GLY A 122 -3.07 -21.43 16.18
N ALA A 123 -3.05 -20.40 16.99
CA ALA A 123 -4.22 -19.57 17.22
C ALA A 123 -4.64 -18.86 15.93
N LYS A 124 -5.95 -18.70 15.76
CA LYS A 124 -6.50 -17.90 14.65
C LYS A 124 -6.04 -16.44 14.78
N THR A 125 -5.64 -15.83 13.67
CA THR A 125 -5.20 -14.45 13.62
C THR A 125 -6.37 -13.56 13.17
N PRO A 126 -6.81 -12.60 14.00
CA PRO A 126 -7.87 -11.68 13.60
C PRO A 126 -7.37 -10.73 12.51
N VAL A 127 -8.19 -10.53 11.48
CA VAL A 127 -7.96 -9.56 10.40
C VAL A 127 -9.12 -8.60 10.37
N GLN A 128 -8.84 -7.32 10.50
CA GLN A 128 -9.82 -6.25 10.47
C GLN A 128 -9.55 -5.33 9.27
N VAL A 129 -10.62 -4.99 8.57
CA VAL A 129 -10.61 -4.00 7.51
C VAL A 129 -11.29 -2.74 8.03
N ARG A 130 -10.57 -1.61 7.94
CA ARG A 130 -11.07 -0.29 8.34
C ARG A 130 -11.63 0.45 7.14
N ALA A 131 -12.44 1.47 7.38
CA ALA A 131 -13.05 2.28 6.31
C ALA A 131 -12.00 3.02 5.47
N TYR A 132 -10.82 3.33 6.04
CA TYR A 132 -9.71 4.05 5.42
C TYR A 132 -9.99 5.54 5.20
N VAL A 133 -11.21 5.91 4.83
CA VAL A 133 -11.61 7.30 4.59
C VAL A 133 -12.94 7.58 5.31
N ALA A 134 -13.08 8.80 5.83
CA ALA A 134 -14.36 9.22 6.37
C ALA A 134 -15.39 9.40 5.26
N GLY A 135 -16.58 8.82 5.42
CA GLY A 135 -17.61 8.83 4.39
C GLY A 135 -18.86 8.05 4.77
N LYS A 136 -19.66 7.69 3.77
CA LYS A 136 -20.88 6.88 3.93
C LYS A 136 -20.71 5.51 3.30
N ILE A 137 -21.30 4.50 3.92
CA ILE A 137 -21.41 3.15 3.34
C ILE A 137 -22.51 3.18 2.29
N ILE A 138 -22.13 2.96 1.02
CA ILE A 138 -23.10 2.94 -0.09
C ILE A 138 -23.47 1.53 -0.55
N GLU A 139 -22.64 0.53 -0.21
CA GLU A 139 -22.87 -0.86 -0.57
C GLU A 139 -22.28 -1.77 0.51
N VAL A 140 -22.98 -2.85 0.82
CA VAL A 140 -22.50 -3.97 1.63
C VAL A 140 -22.38 -5.19 0.74
N ILE A 141 -21.19 -5.75 0.65
CA ILE A 141 -20.90 -6.99 -0.07
C ILE A 141 -20.90 -8.10 0.98
N ALA A 142 -21.94 -8.94 0.93
CA ALA A 142 -22.21 -9.92 1.98
C ALA A 142 -21.00 -10.83 2.24
N ASN A 143 -20.59 -10.92 3.50
CA ASN A 143 -19.44 -11.70 4.00
C ASN A 143 -18.07 -11.28 3.43
N GLU A 144 -17.99 -10.21 2.64
CA GLU A 144 -16.74 -9.79 2.03
C GLU A 144 -16.30 -8.38 2.48
N GLY A 145 -17.25 -7.44 2.64
CA GLY A 145 -16.91 -6.07 3.02
C GLY A 145 -17.91 -5.02 2.57
N VAL A 146 -17.39 -3.83 2.24
CA VAL A 146 -18.23 -2.66 1.94
C VAL A 146 -17.61 -1.77 0.86
N VAL A 147 -18.44 -0.85 0.34
CA VAL A 147 -17.98 0.32 -0.42
C VAL A 147 -18.23 1.58 0.41
N VAL A 148 -17.18 2.34 0.66
CA VAL A 148 -17.25 3.65 1.30
C VAL A 148 -17.20 4.72 0.23
N GLU A 149 -18.08 5.70 0.31
CA GLU A 149 -18.12 6.87 -0.59
C GLU A 149 -17.90 8.16 0.20
N THR A 150 -17.12 9.06 -0.37
CA THR A 150 -16.91 10.41 0.16
C THR A 150 -16.60 11.38 -0.95
N ASP A 151 -16.99 12.65 -0.80
CA ASP A 151 -16.45 13.72 -1.62
C ASP A 151 -15.09 14.14 -1.04
N ALA A 152 -14.06 14.16 -1.87
CA ALA A 152 -12.70 14.42 -1.42
C ALA A 152 -11.90 15.28 -2.41
N LEU A 153 -10.99 16.06 -1.88
CA LEU A 153 -9.76 16.39 -2.60
C LEU A 153 -9.02 15.07 -2.83
N PHE A 154 -8.55 14.83 -4.03
CA PHE A 154 -7.88 13.60 -4.39
C PHE A 154 -6.60 13.85 -5.18
N VAL A 155 -5.49 13.25 -4.71
CA VAL A 155 -4.17 13.36 -5.35
C VAL A 155 -3.59 11.97 -5.48
N GLN A 156 -3.23 11.56 -6.69
CA GLN A 156 -2.42 10.38 -6.93
C GLN A 156 -0.94 10.74 -6.98
N GLY A 157 -0.11 9.90 -6.38
CA GLY A 157 1.34 9.96 -6.50
C GLY A 157 1.87 8.97 -7.53
N ILE A 158 3.14 9.11 -7.87
CA ILE A 158 3.81 8.21 -8.81
C ILE A 158 4.41 7.00 -8.12
N PHE A 159 4.86 7.18 -6.89
CA PHE A 159 5.50 6.15 -6.07
C PHE A 159 5.18 6.37 -4.59
N GLY A 160 5.09 5.28 -3.84
CA GLY A 160 4.92 5.30 -2.39
C GLY A 160 5.28 3.96 -1.76
N VAL A 161 5.41 3.96 -0.46
CA VAL A 161 5.73 2.81 0.39
C VAL A 161 5.17 3.02 1.79
N GLY A 162 4.83 1.94 2.51
CA GLY A 162 4.40 2.01 3.91
C GLY A 162 2.91 1.78 4.16
N GLY A 163 2.09 1.55 3.12
CA GLY A 163 0.68 1.17 3.25
C GLY A 163 -0.27 2.32 3.59
N GLU A 164 -1.39 1.98 4.23
CA GLU A 164 -2.48 2.91 4.56
C GLU A 164 -2.27 3.58 5.92
N THR A 165 -2.52 4.90 5.97
CA THR A 165 -2.53 5.68 7.20
C THR A 165 -3.49 6.86 7.07
N TRP A 166 -3.77 7.54 8.17
CA TRP A 166 -4.61 8.75 8.23
C TRP A 166 -4.14 9.66 9.35
N GLY A 167 -4.45 10.93 9.24
CA GLY A 167 -4.08 11.95 10.23
C GLY A 167 -4.43 13.36 9.77
N PRO A 168 -4.25 14.36 10.64
CA PRO A 168 -4.39 15.75 10.24
C PRO A 168 -3.31 16.15 9.24
N LEU A 169 -3.71 16.87 8.19
CA LEU A 169 -2.79 17.37 7.20
C LEU A 169 -2.00 18.56 7.77
N MET A 170 -0.68 18.49 7.72
CA MET A 170 0.23 19.55 8.11
C MET A 170 1.22 19.85 6.99
N VAL A 171 1.84 21.02 7.02
CA VAL A 171 2.86 21.41 6.05
C VAL A 171 4.16 21.67 6.78
N ALA A 172 5.25 21.07 6.28
CA ALA A 172 6.62 21.33 6.67
C ALA A 172 7.34 22.03 5.53
N GLY A 173 7.92 23.18 5.81
CA GLY A 173 8.56 24.03 4.78
C GLY A 173 7.63 25.12 4.25
N LYS A 174 8.20 26.02 3.46
CA LYS A 174 7.56 27.29 3.03
C LYS A 174 7.11 27.27 1.57
N SER A 175 7.62 26.34 0.79
CA SER A 175 7.45 26.36 -0.66
C SER A 175 7.44 24.95 -1.25
N HIS A 176 6.79 24.79 -2.40
CA HIS A 176 6.76 23.54 -3.15
C HIS A 176 8.12 23.14 -3.74
N THR A 177 9.12 24.04 -3.71
CA THR A 177 10.48 23.83 -4.22
C THR A 177 11.51 23.61 -3.12
N GLU A 178 11.10 23.62 -1.86
CA GLU A 178 11.98 23.46 -0.71
C GLU A 178 12.12 21.98 -0.33
N ASP A 179 13.35 21.50 -0.13
CA ASP A 179 13.59 20.15 0.34
C ASP A 179 13.08 19.97 1.76
N LEU A 180 12.57 18.79 2.08
CA LEU A 180 12.14 18.42 3.41
C LEU A 180 13.35 17.91 4.22
N LEU A 181 13.86 18.77 5.10
CA LEU A 181 14.99 18.50 5.98
C LEU A 181 14.52 18.11 7.38
N GLU A 182 15.43 17.57 8.20
CA GLU A 182 15.12 17.17 9.58
C GLU A 182 14.64 18.33 10.47
N GLU A 183 15.16 19.55 10.25
CA GLU A 183 14.81 20.76 10.98
C GLU A 183 13.37 21.23 10.75
N HIS A 184 12.75 20.78 9.66
CA HIS A 184 11.35 21.09 9.34
C HIS A 184 10.34 20.20 10.09
N ILE A 185 10.82 19.16 10.78
CA ILE A 185 9.97 18.20 11.49
C ILE A 185 10.09 18.38 12.99
N ASP A 186 9.00 18.76 13.63
CA ASP A 186 8.91 18.97 15.07
C ASP A 186 7.88 18.04 15.76
N ALA A 187 7.87 18.05 17.08
CA ALA A 187 7.06 17.15 17.89
C ALA A 187 5.53 17.35 17.72
N SER A 188 5.07 18.52 17.25
CA SER A 188 3.66 18.79 17.01
C SER A 188 3.09 17.98 15.85
N MET A 189 3.97 17.47 14.97
CA MET A 189 3.62 16.68 13.78
C MET A 189 3.37 15.20 14.06
N LYS A 190 3.42 14.77 15.33
CA LYS A 190 3.13 13.38 15.70
C LYS A 190 1.73 12.96 15.24
N GLY A 191 1.67 11.84 14.50
CA GLY A 191 0.44 11.30 13.94
C GLY A 191 -0.14 12.09 12.75
N ALA A 192 0.55 13.15 12.31
CA ALA A 192 0.11 13.95 11.17
C ALA A 192 0.56 13.36 9.82
N ILE A 193 -0.14 13.77 8.77
CA ILE A 193 0.27 13.64 7.38
C ILE A 193 0.97 14.94 7.01
N VAL A 194 2.28 14.88 6.79
CA VAL A 194 3.11 16.06 6.58
C VAL A 194 3.45 16.24 5.12
N VAL A 195 3.10 17.38 4.57
CA VAL A 195 3.42 17.79 3.19
C VAL A 195 4.69 18.62 3.21
N GLY A 196 5.72 18.14 2.50
CA GLY A 196 6.93 18.91 2.16
C GLY A 196 6.81 19.52 0.77
N GLY A 197 7.92 20.05 0.28
CA GLY A 197 7.97 20.71 -1.02
C GLY A 197 8.56 19.81 -2.11
N ALA A 198 9.87 19.95 -2.36
CA ALA A 198 10.56 19.22 -3.41
C ALA A 198 10.90 17.79 -2.96
N ARG A 199 12.11 17.58 -2.51
CA ARG A 199 12.63 16.26 -2.18
C ARG A 199 12.48 15.96 -0.67
N MET A 200 12.07 14.75 -0.32
CA MET A 200 12.23 14.26 1.05
C MET A 200 13.63 13.66 1.22
N THR A 201 14.38 14.13 2.21
CA THR A 201 15.73 13.66 2.50
C THR A 201 15.72 12.51 3.50
N ALA A 202 16.75 11.65 3.50
CA ALA A 202 16.90 10.60 4.50
C ALA A 202 16.87 11.14 5.93
N GLY A 203 17.49 12.31 6.19
CA GLY A 203 17.43 13.01 7.48
C GLY A 203 16.01 13.37 7.88
N GLY A 204 15.25 13.99 6.98
CA GLY A 204 13.82 14.32 7.19
C GLY A 204 12.98 13.10 7.48
N ILE A 205 13.18 12.01 6.73
CA ILE A 205 12.44 10.75 6.95
C ILE A 205 12.77 10.12 8.32
N ARG A 206 14.06 10.06 8.69
CA ARG A 206 14.45 9.55 10.00
C ARG A 206 13.82 10.35 11.13
N ARG A 207 13.90 11.68 11.05
CA ARG A 207 13.30 12.57 12.04
C ARG A 207 11.78 12.41 12.12
N ALA A 208 11.10 12.28 11.00
CA ALA A 208 9.67 12.04 10.96
C ALA A 208 9.27 10.71 11.63
N ARG A 209 10.06 9.65 11.45
CA ARG A 209 9.87 8.37 12.15
C ARG A 209 10.06 8.48 13.65
N GLU A 210 11.09 9.20 14.10
CA GLU A 210 11.35 9.45 15.54
C GLU A 210 10.19 10.21 16.20
N VAL A 211 9.66 11.23 15.53
CA VAL A 211 8.53 12.01 16.00
C VAL A 211 7.23 11.19 15.99
N GLY A 212 7.14 10.19 15.11
CA GLY A 212 5.93 9.39 14.88
C GLY A 212 4.95 10.06 13.92
N VAL A 213 5.46 10.74 12.90
CA VAL A 213 4.67 11.25 11.76
C VAL A 213 4.03 10.07 11.04
N ALA A 214 2.76 10.18 10.65
CA ALA A 214 2.01 9.11 10.00
C ALA A 214 2.43 8.93 8.53
N ALA A 215 2.55 10.04 7.79
CA ALA A 215 3.02 10.02 6.40
C ALA A 215 3.80 11.28 6.04
N LEU A 216 4.73 11.13 5.08
CA LEU A 216 5.39 12.23 4.38
C LEU A 216 4.98 12.25 2.91
N ILE A 217 4.70 13.44 2.40
CA ILE A 217 4.29 13.70 1.02
C ILE A 217 5.21 14.78 0.44
N CYS A 218 5.98 14.45 -0.59
CA CYS A 218 6.89 15.38 -1.28
C CYS A 218 6.81 15.22 -2.80
N GLY A 219 7.42 16.13 -3.54
CA GLY A 219 7.56 16.03 -4.98
C GLY A 219 8.44 14.86 -5.39
N GLY A 220 9.59 14.70 -4.76
CA GLY A 220 10.60 13.72 -5.10
C GLY A 220 11.27 13.02 -3.92
N ILE A 221 12.05 11.99 -4.24
CA ILE A 221 12.98 11.31 -3.35
C ILE A 221 14.16 10.79 -4.16
N ASP A 222 15.38 10.90 -3.62
CA ASP A 222 16.54 10.26 -4.24
C ASP A 222 16.56 8.75 -3.98
N ASP A 223 17.03 8.00 -4.96
CA ASP A 223 17.18 6.53 -4.84
C ASP A 223 18.11 6.15 -3.69
N ALA A 224 19.18 6.94 -3.45
CA ALA A 224 20.10 6.74 -2.35
C ALA A 224 19.42 6.95 -0.99
N ASP A 225 18.61 8.01 -0.84
CA ASP A 225 17.86 8.30 0.38
C ASP A 225 16.81 7.21 0.67
N LEU A 226 16.13 6.76 -0.39
CA LEU A 226 15.14 5.69 -0.25
C LEU A 226 15.78 4.35 0.14
N ARG A 227 16.93 4.02 -0.45
CA ARG A 227 17.73 2.83 -0.09
C ARG A 227 18.19 2.87 1.37
N ASP A 228 18.65 4.03 1.85
CA ASP A 228 19.04 4.22 3.26
C ASP A 228 17.88 3.94 4.22
N VAL A 229 16.67 4.37 3.84
CA VAL A 229 15.45 4.18 4.64
C VAL A 229 14.93 2.74 4.60
N LEU A 230 14.98 2.09 3.44
CA LEU A 230 14.48 0.72 3.24
C LEU A 230 15.49 -0.33 3.72
N GLY A 231 16.81 -0.05 3.63
CA GLY A 231 17.88 -1.00 3.93
C GLY A 231 18.18 -1.99 2.80
N TYR A 232 17.54 -1.82 1.61
CA TYR A 232 17.74 -2.66 0.42
C TYR A 232 17.44 -1.89 -0.88
N ASP A 233 17.93 -2.41 -2.01
CA ASP A 233 17.70 -1.81 -3.33
C ASP A 233 16.27 -2.02 -3.85
N LEU A 234 15.68 -0.99 -4.44
CA LEU A 234 14.33 -1.01 -5.04
C LEU A 234 14.12 -2.08 -6.14
N GLY A 235 15.21 -2.62 -6.70
CA GLY A 235 15.15 -3.63 -7.76
C GLY A 235 14.57 -4.99 -7.37
N VAL A 236 14.39 -5.26 -6.07
CA VAL A 236 13.99 -6.56 -5.53
C VAL A 236 12.60 -6.48 -4.88
N ALA A 237 11.55 -6.31 -5.69
CA ALA A 237 10.16 -6.45 -5.27
C ALA A 237 9.68 -5.50 -4.17
N VAL A 238 9.57 -4.20 -4.47
CA VAL A 238 8.77 -3.27 -3.66
C VAL A 238 7.28 -3.55 -3.94
N THR A 239 6.55 -3.96 -2.91
CA THR A 239 5.09 -4.19 -2.98
C THR A 239 4.29 -2.96 -2.57
N GLY A 240 4.99 -1.93 -2.03
CA GLY A 240 4.37 -0.72 -1.48
C GLY A 240 3.75 -0.90 -0.09
N SER A 241 3.72 -2.13 0.43
CA SER A 241 3.14 -2.45 1.75
C SER A 241 4.20 -2.72 2.84
N GLU A 242 5.45 -2.38 2.58
CA GLU A 242 6.56 -2.57 3.51
C GLU A 242 6.33 -1.79 4.81
N LYS A 243 6.50 -2.47 5.94
CA LYS A 243 6.34 -1.86 7.27
C LYS A 243 7.62 -1.10 7.67
N ILE A 244 7.79 0.10 7.17
CA ILE A 244 8.94 0.96 7.48
C ILE A 244 8.68 1.94 8.62
N GLY A 245 7.51 1.85 9.29
CA GLY A 245 7.15 2.71 10.43
C GLY A 245 6.63 4.10 10.05
N ILE A 246 6.50 4.39 8.77
CA ILE A 246 5.96 5.63 8.21
C ILE A 246 5.44 5.34 6.79
N THR A 247 4.47 6.11 6.30
CA THR A 247 4.07 6.06 4.90
C THR A 247 4.75 7.18 4.12
N LEU A 248 5.40 6.84 3.01
CA LEU A 248 6.02 7.81 2.11
C LEU A 248 5.23 7.87 0.80
N LEU A 249 5.02 9.06 0.29
CA LEU A 249 4.35 9.29 -0.99
C LEU A 249 5.08 10.38 -1.79
N VAL A 250 5.43 10.04 -3.02
CA VAL A 250 6.09 10.93 -3.97
C VAL A 250 5.12 11.26 -5.09
N THR A 251 4.89 12.56 -5.30
CA THR A 251 3.89 13.02 -6.28
C THR A 251 4.46 13.13 -7.69
N GLU A 252 5.74 13.46 -7.85
CA GLU A 252 6.33 13.76 -9.15
C GLU A 252 7.29 12.68 -9.65
N GLY A 253 8.18 12.16 -8.81
CA GLY A 253 9.12 11.12 -9.25
C GLY A 253 10.36 10.97 -8.39
N PHE A 254 11.39 10.34 -8.97
CA PHE A 254 12.67 10.17 -8.31
C PHE A 254 13.62 11.30 -8.68
N GLY A 255 14.42 11.73 -7.70
CA GLY A 255 15.40 12.80 -7.83
C GLY A 255 14.96 14.13 -7.20
N ASP A 256 15.66 15.19 -7.55
CA ASP A 256 15.40 16.55 -7.08
C ASP A 256 14.29 17.19 -7.92
N ILE A 257 13.06 16.85 -7.59
CA ILE A 257 11.86 17.29 -8.32
C ILE A 257 10.92 18.01 -7.36
N ALA A 258 10.62 19.27 -7.66
CA ALA A 258 9.65 20.05 -6.91
C ALA A 258 8.24 19.47 -7.06
N MET A 259 7.44 19.48 -5.99
CA MET A 259 6.00 19.20 -6.11
C MET A 259 5.35 20.20 -7.08
N ALA A 260 4.45 19.72 -7.93
CA ALA A 260 3.69 20.62 -8.78
C ALA A 260 3.02 21.70 -7.91
N LYS A 261 3.16 22.96 -8.31
CA LYS A 261 2.67 24.12 -7.54
C LYS A 261 1.18 24.00 -7.22
N ARG A 262 0.38 23.53 -8.19
CA ARG A 262 -1.07 23.30 -8.00
C ARG A 262 -1.33 22.24 -6.93
N THR A 263 -0.63 21.11 -6.97
CA THR A 263 -0.76 20.02 -5.97
C THR A 263 -0.45 20.54 -4.58
N PHE A 264 0.67 21.25 -4.42
CA PHE A 264 1.07 21.86 -3.14
C PHE A 264 0.02 22.84 -2.63
N GLN A 265 -0.48 23.74 -3.47
CA GLN A 265 -1.50 24.73 -3.11
C GLN A 265 -2.82 24.07 -2.70
N LEU A 266 -3.25 23.01 -3.39
CA LEU A 266 -4.44 22.25 -3.03
C LEU A 266 -4.30 21.60 -1.66
N LEU A 267 -3.15 20.98 -1.37
CA LEU A 267 -2.89 20.39 -0.05
C LEU A 267 -2.80 21.47 1.04
N LEU A 268 -2.10 22.58 0.77
CA LEU A 268 -1.98 23.71 1.68
C LEU A 268 -3.34 24.29 2.10
N ALA A 269 -4.28 24.42 1.16
CA ALA A 269 -5.63 24.92 1.40
C ALA A 269 -6.46 24.01 2.34
N HIS A 270 -5.98 22.78 2.59
CA HIS A 270 -6.67 21.80 3.43
C HIS A 270 -5.91 21.42 4.71
N VAL A 271 -4.89 22.21 5.08
CA VAL A 271 -4.15 22.04 6.35
C VAL A 271 -5.12 22.01 7.53
N GLY A 272 -4.89 21.11 8.48
CA GLY A 272 -5.74 20.88 9.64
C GLY A 272 -6.90 19.92 9.40
N LYS A 273 -7.27 19.59 8.15
CA LYS A 273 -8.28 18.57 7.86
C LYS A 273 -7.67 17.17 7.97
N MET A 274 -8.51 16.21 8.35
CA MET A 274 -8.14 14.80 8.31
C MET A 274 -7.96 14.34 6.87
N ALA A 275 -6.86 13.68 6.60
CA ALA A 275 -6.56 13.07 5.31
C ALA A 275 -6.26 11.59 5.50
N SER A 276 -6.44 10.82 4.43
CA SER A 276 -6.05 9.41 4.33
C SER A 276 -5.01 9.27 3.23
N VAL A 277 -3.97 8.47 3.47
CA VAL A 277 -2.88 8.23 2.54
C VAL A 277 -2.68 6.73 2.39
N ASN A 278 -2.56 6.26 1.17
CA ASN A 278 -2.12 4.91 0.86
C ASN A 278 -0.81 4.99 0.06
N GLY A 279 0.29 4.51 0.63
CA GLY A 279 1.60 4.47 -0.02
C GLY A 279 1.80 3.26 -0.94
N ALA A 280 0.86 2.33 -0.99
CA ALA A 280 1.02 1.12 -1.78
C ALA A 280 1.19 1.42 -3.27
N THR A 281 2.25 0.88 -3.87
CA THR A 281 2.55 1.01 -5.30
C THR A 281 2.70 -0.37 -5.91
N GLN A 282 1.88 -0.71 -6.91
CA GLN A 282 1.98 -1.98 -7.63
C GLN A 282 1.92 -1.73 -9.13
N ILE A 283 3.02 -2.01 -9.83
CA ILE A 283 3.17 -1.74 -11.27
C ILE A 283 2.95 -3.00 -12.12
N ARG A 284 3.14 -4.21 -11.55
CA ARG A 284 3.22 -5.47 -12.32
C ARG A 284 1.89 -6.19 -12.57
N ALA A 285 0.88 -6.02 -11.70
CA ALA A 285 -0.38 -6.78 -11.79
C ALA A 285 -1.63 -5.90 -11.82
N GLY A 286 -1.57 -4.77 -12.46
CA GLY A 286 -2.54 -3.70 -12.41
C GLY A 286 -1.87 -2.46 -11.83
N VAL A 287 -2.27 -1.28 -12.27
CA VAL A 287 -1.64 -0.04 -11.77
C VAL A 287 -2.33 0.33 -10.45
N MET A 288 -1.71 -0.03 -9.32
CA MET A 288 -2.05 0.59 -8.03
C MET A 288 -1.08 1.75 -7.83
N ARG A 289 -1.60 2.96 -7.70
CA ARG A 289 -0.84 4.18 -7.44
C ARG A 289 -1.07 4.65 -6.02
N PRO A 290 -0.06 5.20 -5.36
CA PRO A 290 -0.25 5.80 -4.05
C PRO A 290 -1.19 7.00 -4.17
N GLU A 291 -1.93 7.27 -3.11
CA GLU A 291 -2.99 8.28 -3.15
C GLU A 291 -3.17 9.00 -1.82
N ILE A 292 -3.71 10.21 -1.94
CA ILE A 292 -4.12 11.07 -0.83
C ILE A 292 -5.59 11.42 -1.05
N ALA A 293 -6.42 11.18 -0.06
CA ALA A 293 -7.82 11.60 -0.04
C ALA A 293 -8.08 12.48 1.17
N VAL A 294 -8.56 13.70 0.95
CA VAL A 294 -8.98 14.60 2.02
C VAL A 294 -10.49 14.79 1.95
N PRO A 295 -11.27 14.15 2.83
CA PRO A 295 -12.73 14.28 2.84
C PRO A 295 -13.17 15.72 3.02
N LEU A 296 -14.11 16.19 2.20
CA LEU A 296 -14.60 17.58 2.17
C LEU A 296 -15.93 17.77 2.89
N GLY A 297 -16.54 16.67 3.42
CA GLY A 297 -17.88 16.69 3.99
C GLY A 297 -18.98 16.58 2.93
N GLU A 298 -20.25 16.59 3.36
CA GLU A 298 -21.39 16.48 2.45
C GLU A 298 -21.40 17.61 1.43
N ALA A 299 -21.39 17.25 0.17
CA ALA A 299 -21.60 18.20 -0.89
C ALA A 299 -21.95 17.58 -2.26
N SER A 300 -22.59 18.43 -3.04
CA SER A 300 -23.15 18.28 -4.36
C SER A 300 -22.22 17.75 -5.43
N SER A 301 -22.75 16.89 -6.30
CA SER A 301 -22.36 16.55 -7.68
C SER A 301 -20.91 16.87 -8.12
N GLY A 302 -19.97 15.98 -7.77
CA GLY A 302 -18.65 15.91 -8.39
C GLY A 302 -18.56 14.73 -9.36
N GLU A 303 -17.53 14.70 -10.19
CA GLU A 303 -17.21 13.56 -11.03
C GLU A 303 -16.91 12.32 -10.18
N ILE A 304 -17.53 11.18 -10.49
CA ILE A 304 -17.35 9.94 -9.72
C ILE A 304 -16.01 9.32 -10.08
N PHE A 305 -15.11 9.20 -9.10
CA PHE A 305 -13.88 8.44 -9.22
C PHE A 305 -13.97 7.12 -8.45
N THR A 306 -14.01 6.03 -9.17
CA THR A 306 -13.80 4.69 -8.61
C THR A 306 -12.35 4.31 -8.87
N GLY A 307 -11.53 4.22 -7.83
CA GLY A 307 -10.10 3.93 -7.90
C GLY A 307 -9.74 2.92 -8.99
N GLY A 308 -9.27 3.44 -10.13
CA GLY A 308 -8.96 2.69 -11.35
C GLY A 308 -8.69 3.68 -12.48
N ALA A 309 -7.83 3.29 -13.42
CA ALA A 309 -7.37 4.13 -14.50
C ALA A 309 -8.53 4.61 -15.40
N THR A 310 -8.88 5.88 -15.36
CA THR A 310 -9.80 6.50 -16.33
C THR A 310 -8.99 6.83 -17.59
N ALA A 311 -9.37 6.28 -18.74
CA ALA A 311 -8.72 6.55 -20.02
C ALA A 311 -8.98 8.00 -20.43
N GLY A 312 -7.97 8.85 -20.40
CA GLY A 312 -8.00 10.19 -20.97
C GLY A 312 -7.77 10.18 -22.49
N ILE A 313 -8.21 11.22 -23.19
CA ILE A 313 -7.94 11.41 -24.61
C ILE A 313 -6.68 12.28 -24.74
N LEU A 314 -5.69 11.80 -25.48
CA LEU A 314 -4.47 12.53 -25.79
C LEU A 314 -4.71 13.41 -27.02
N ASP A 315 -4.82 14.71 -26.82
CA ASP A 315 -5.00 15.70 -27.88
C ASP A 315 -3.98 16.86 -27.76
N ILE A 316 -3.87 17.69 -28.79
CA ILE A 316 -3.06 18.92 -28.73
C ILE A 316 -3.64 19.82 -27.64
N GLY A 317 -2.75 20.40 -26.82
CA GLY A 317 -3.14 21.20 -25.66
C GLY A 317 -3.29 20.39 -24.36
N THR A 318 -3.22 19.05 -24.41
CA THR A 318 -3.32 18.22 -23.20
C THR A 318 -2.06 18.36 -22.35
N PRO A 319 -2.18 18.66 -21.04
CA PRO A 319 -1.06 18.63 -20.12
C PRO A 319 -0.52 17.21 -19.97
N VAL A 320 0.79 17.04 -20.03
CA VAL A 320 1.44 15.74 -19.92
C VAL A 320 2.70 15.81 -19.06
N ARG A 321 3.03 14.66 -18.45
CA ARG A 321 4.31 14.41 -17.80
C ARG A 321 5.08 13.38 -18.59
N ILE A 322 6.39 13.60 -18.77
CA ILE A 322 7.28 12.62 -19.40
C ILE A 322 7.73 11.61 -18.34
N ILE A 323 7.54 10.30 -18.61
CA ILE A 323 7.80 9.22 -17.66
C ILE A 323 9.01 8.34 -18.05
N ARG A 324 9.91 8.85 -18.91
CA ARG A 324 11.13 8.14 -19.33
C ARG A 324 12.28 9.13 -19.57
N ASP A 325 13.50 8.63 -19.31
CA ASP A 325 14.73 9.37 -19.64
C ASP A 325 14.83 9.73 -21.13
N PRO A 326 15.49 10.83 -21.48
CA PRO A 326 16.25 11.76 -20.60
C PRO A 326 15.40 12.90 -20.01
N HIS A 327 14.11 12.91 -20.22
CA HIS A 327 13.20 13.99 -19.81
C HIS A 327 12.25 13.56 -18.69
N PHE A 328 12.62 12.52 -17.93
CA PHE A 328 11.78 11.97 -16.86
C PHE A 328 11.32 13.05 -15.86
N GLY A 329 10.03 13.05 -15.52
CA GLY A 329 9.44 13.97 -14.54
C GLY A 329 9.07 15.35 -15.08
N LEU A 330 9.56 15.75 -16.27
CA LEU A 330 9.24 17.07 -16.84
C LEU A 330 7.78 17.19 -17.24
N LEU A 331 7.18 18.31 -16.87
CA LEU A 331 5.82 18.70 -17.22
C LEU A 331 5.84 19.53 -18.51
N GLY A 332 4.78 19.40 -19.29
CA GLY A 332 4.58 20.21 -20.49
C GLY A 332 3.22 20.00 -21.10
N THR A 333 3.00 20.61 -22.24
CA THR A 333 1.74 20.53 -22.99
C THR A 333 1.99 19.91 -24.35
N VAL A 334 1.11 19.02 -24.79
CA VAL A 334 1.19 18.42 -26.14
C VAL A 334 1.08 19.51 -27.19
N SER A 335 2.14 19.73 -27.97
CA SER A 335 2.18 20.74 -29.04
C SER A 335 1.91 20.14 -30.41
N ALA A 336 2.20 18.87 -30.65
CA ALA A 336 1.90 18.17 -31.89
C ALA A 336 1.72 16.65 -31.68
N LEU A 337 0.91 16.03 -32.54
CA LEU A 337 0.63 14.59 -32.56
C LEU A 337 0.88 14.01 -33.97
N PRO A 338 2.14 13.86 -34.42
CA PRO A 338 2.44 13.32 -35.76
C PRO A 338 1.74 11.98 -35.99
N GLU A 339 1.13 11.82 -37.18
CA GLU A 339 0.42 10.59 -37.53
C GLU A 339 1.38 9.45 -37.88
N GLN A 340 2.52 9.78 -38.51
CA GLN A 340 3.52 8.80 -38.91
C GLN A 340 4.45 8.44 -37.75
N PRO A 341 4.77 7.13 -37.60
CA PRO A 341 5.76 6.71 -36.62
C PRO A 341 7.15 7.26 -36.97
N ALA A 342 7.86 7.77 -35.96
CA ALA A 342 9.25 8.18 -36.09
C ALA A 342 10.22 7.06 -35.71
N VAL A 343 11.42 7.06 -36.30
CA VAL A 343 12.52 6.18 -35.90
C VAL A 343 13.17 6.78 -34.66
N LEU A 344 13.20 6.00 -33.58
CA LEU A 344 13.84 6.40 -32.32
C LEU A 344 15.34 6.19 -32.36
N GLY A 345 16.09 6.78 -31.43
CA GLY A 345 17.52 6.58 -31.30
C GLY A 345 17.93 5.10 -31.07
N SER A 346 17.01 4.25 -30.63
CA SER A 346 17.17 2.79 -30.53
C SER A 346 17.01 2.06 -31.85
N GLY A 347 16.68 2.76 -32.96
CA GLY A 347 16.38 2.14 -34.26
C GLY A 347 14.94 1.61 -34.40
N SER A 348 14.16 1.57 -33.34
CA SER A 348 12.76 1.12 -33.36
C SER A 348 11.84 2.23 -33.88
N LYS A 349 10.73 1.87 -34.57
CA LYS A 349 9.68 2.81 -35.00
C LYS A 349 8.60 2.88 -33.95
N ALA A 350 8.29 4.11 -33.46
CA ALA A 350 7.20 4.36 -32.52
C ALA A 350 6.39 5.59 -32.91
N ARG A 351 5.11 5.61 -32.51
CA ARG A 351 4.32 6.83 -32.59
C ARG A 351 4.84 7.82 -31.55
N VAL A 352 5.11 9.04 -31.97
CA VAL A 352 5.65 10.12 -31.16
C VAL A 352 4.63 11.23 -30.95
N LEU A 353 4.94 12.09 -30.00
CA LEU A 353 4.30 13.40 -29.81
C LEU A 353 5.37 14.43 -29.51
N GLU A 354 5.05 15.71 -29.73
CA GLU A 354 5.88 16.82 -29.29
C GLU A 354 5.29 17.43 -28.02
N VAL A 355 6.14 17.66 -27.03
CA VAL A 355 5.78 18.31 -25.77
C VAL A 355 6.48 19.65 -25.69
N ALA A 356 5.73 20.71 -25.50
CA ALA A 356 6.25 22.02 -25.12
C ALA A 356 6.43 22.03 -23.60
N LEU A 357 7.67 22.03 -23.15
CA LEU A 357 8.02 22.07 -21.71
C LEU A 357 7.79 23.49 -21.15
N GLU A 358 7.63 23.61 -19.85
CA GLU A 358 7.52 24.90 -19.15
C GLU A 358 8.74 25.79 -19.35
N SER A 359 9.92 25.20 -19.63
CA SER A 359 11.14 25.92 -20.00
C SER A 359 11.09 26.60 -21.37
N GLY A 360 10.02 26.37 -22.16
CA GLY A 360 9.89 26.83 -23.53
C GLY A 360 10.54 25.92 -24.58
N GLN A 361 11.26 24.87 -24.14
CA GLN A 361 11.85 23.87 -25.04
C GLN A 361 10.77 22.91 -25.56
N ARG A 362 10.89 22.49 -26.84
CA ARG A 362 10.06 21.40 -27.38
C ARG A 362 10.88 20.13 -27.49
N VAL A 363 10.29 19.03 -27.04
CA VAL A 363 10.92 17.71 -27.07
C VAL A 363 9.99 16.72 -27.77
N THR A 364 10.56 15.84 -28.58
CA THR A 364 9.82 14.76 -29.23
C THR A 364 10.04 13.47 -28.45
N VAL A 365 8.96 12.87 -27.97
CA VAL A 365 9.02 11.63 -27.16
C VAL A 365 8.02 10.61 -27.69
N PRO A 366 8.29 9.29 -27.51
CA PRO A 366 7.30 8.26 -27.80
C PRO A 366 6.01 8.52 -27.00
N ARG A 367 4.85 8.25 -27.61
CA ARG A 367 3.56 8.42 -26.93
C ARG A 367 3.43 7.53 -25.69
N ALA A 368 4.14 6.39 -25.65
CA ALA A 368 4.20 5.51 -24.49
C ALA A 368 5.06 6.07 -23.33
N ASN A 369 5.80 7.15 -23.56
CA ASN A 369 6.70 7.76 -22.58
C ASN A 369 6.12 9.02 -21.92
N VAL A 370 4.83 9.25 -22.07
CA VAL A 370 4.15 10.36 -21.38
C VAL A 370 2.89 9.85 -20.71
N GLU A 371 2.48 10.52 -19.65
CA GLU A 371 1.19 10.35 -19.00
C GLU A 371 0.42 11.66 -19.02
N LEU A 372 -0.92 11.57 -19.03
CA LEU A 372 -1.78 12.74 -18.96
C LEU A 372 -1.77 13.31 -17.54
N VAL A 373 -1.60 14.60 -17.41
CA VAL A 373 -1.81 15.31 -16.15
C VAL A 373 -3.26 15.79 -16.18
N GLY A 374 -4.12 15.22 -15.32
CA GLY A 374 -5.52 15.64 -15.25
C GLY A 374 -5.65 17.08 -14.74
N ASP A 375 -6.65 17.78 -15.24
CA ASP A 375 -7.06 19.12 -14.77
C ASP A 375 -7.57 19.08 -13.33
#